data_098f410482fb8b5ca0330878cc7e8f1a
#
_entry.id   098f410482fb8b5ca0330878cc7e8f1a
#
_cell.length_a   1.000
_cell.length_b   1.000
_cell.length_c   1.000
_cell.angle_alpha   90.00
_cell.angle_beta   90.00
_cell.angle_gamma   90.00
#
_symmetry.space_group_name_H-M   'P 1'
#
loop_
_entity.id
_entity.type
_entity.pdbx_description
1 polymer ?
#
loop_
_entity_poly.entity_id
_entity_poly.type
_entity_poly.pdbx_seq_one_letter_code
_entity_poly.pdbx_strand_id
1 'polypeptide(L)'
;MGVLDKDQVATFKADGVIHVPRAVDGALVEEILQSVDGLIDSPGRFGGDMSPGDAPGMFFQDRYLHPVRPDFRRFAENSGLAAMAAIATNSKNIRLYYDHVFVKDPGTQEQFVWHQDRPYWAVDGTQICSTWLALTDANSQSSALEFVRGSHLWDRTFRPEYPALEGLPPKEVERALWKGVAEYIESFEDICPAFEEHPDLYDVVSFDVLPGDVLLFDFRTLHRSGPNDGINRRAAISWRWLGDDAVWAPKVGADPIIRDEDTTLEEGDLITDDRVFPLIYGR
;
A
#
# COMPACT_ATOMS: atom_id res chain seq x y z
N MET A 1 14.64 7.39 16.23
CA MET A 1 13.52 6.56 15.71
C MET A 1 12.28 6.94 16.49
N GLY A 2 11.27 7.47 15.82
CA GLY A 2 10.03 7.91 16.46
C GLY A 2 9.19 6.71 16.91
N VAL A 3 9.11 6.52 18.21
CA VAL A 3 8.12 5.61 18.79
C VAL A 3 6.80 6.37 18.80
N LEU A 4 5.71 5.76 18.32
CA LEU A 4 4.39 6.37 18.39
C LEU A 4 4.02 6.66 19.85
N ASP A 5 3.54 7.87 20.11
CA ASP A 5 2.98 8.22 21.39
C ASP A 5 1.51 7.76 21.54
N LYS A 6 0.95 7.94 22.72
CA LYS A 6 -0.42 7.47 23.01
C LYS A 6 -1.49 8.19 22.20
N ASP A 7 -1.26 9.46 21.88
CA ASP A 7 -2.22 10.26 21.12
C ASP A 7 -2.20 9.85 19.65
N GLN A 8 -1.03 9.58 19.09
CA GLN A 8 -0.88 9.02 17.74
C GLN A 8 -1.57 7.64 17.62
N VAL A 9 -1.40 6.76 18.62
CA VAL A 9 -2.09 5.45 18.64
C VAL A 9 -3.60 5.63 18.75
N ALA A 10 -4.08 6.58 19.55
CA ALA A 10 -5.51 6.87 19.66
C ALA A 10 -6.07 7.41 18.35
N THR A 11 -5.36 8.32 17.68
CA THR A 11 -5.72 8.86 16.37
C THR A 11 -5.75 7.75 15.30
N PHE A 12 -4.73 6.89 15.25
CA PHE A 12 -4.73 5.76 14.31
C PHE A 12 -5.96 4.86 14.48
N LYS A 13 -6.34 4.57 15.72
CA LYS A 13 -7.53 3.74 16.02
C LYS A 13 -8.85 4.43 15.66
N ALA A 14 -8.92 5.74 15.76
CA ALA A 14 -10.12 6.51 15.46
C ALA A 14 -10.26 6.82 13.96
N ASP A 15 -9.17 7.24 13.34
CA ASP A 15 -9.15 7.80 11.99
C ASP A 15 -8.74 6.77 10.92
N GLY A 16 -8.03 5.71 11.32
CA GLY A 16 -7.48 4.70 10.41
C GLY A 16 -6.23 5.14 9.67
N VAL A 17 -5.77 6.37 9.89
CA VAL A 17 -4.54 6.93 9.31
C VAL A 17 -3.91 7.94 10.24
N ILE A 18 -2.57 7.99 10.27
CA ILE A 18 -1.79 9.07 10.91
C ILE A 18 -0.59 9.47 10.06
N HIS A 19 -0.23 10.74 10.15
CA HIS A 19 1.03 11.28 9.64
C HIS A 19 2.07 11.28 10.77
N VAL A 20 3.22 10.67 10.52
CA VAL A 20 4.37 10.62 11.44
C VAL A 20 5.54 11.35 10.80
N PRO A 21 5.78 12.63 11.16
CA PRO A 21 6.85 13.41 10.57
C PRO A 21 8.23 12.87 10.99
N ARG A 22 9.18 12.85 10.06
CA ARG A 22 10.57 12.45 10.30
C ARG A 22 10.69 11.09 11.01
N ALA A 23 9.84 10.15 10.60
CA ALA A 23 9.78 8.81 11.17
C ALA A 23 11.02 7.99 10.85
N VAL A 24 11.63 8.23 9.69
CA VAL A 24 12.81 7.53 9.19
C VAL A 24 13.97 8.52 9.04
N ASP A 25 15.17 8.07 9.41
CA ASP A 25 16.40 8.86 9.30
C ASP A 25 16.70 9.21 7.84
N GLY A 26 17.14 10.46 7.59
CA GLY A 26 17.39 10.96 6.24
C GLY A 26 18.46 10.18 5.46
N ALA A 27 19.48 9.64 6.15
CA ALA A 27 20.51 8.83 5.47
C ALA A 27 19.94 7.48 4.97
N LEU A 28 19.03 6.86 5.74
CA LEU A 28 18.32 5.66 5.31
C LEU A 28 17.37 5.95 4.15
N VAL A 29 16.71 7.13 4.17
CA VAL A 29 15.83 7.57 3.08
C VAL A 29 16.63 7.76 1.79
N GLU A 30 17.81 8.39 1.87
CA GLU A 30 18.67 8.58 0.72
C GLU A 30 19.20 7.25 0.16
N GLU A 31 19.61 6.33 1.02
CA GLU A 31 20.06 4.98 0.62
C GLU A 31 18.96 4.23 -0.15
N ILE A 32 17.74 4.19 0.39
CA ILE A 32 16.66 3.46 -0.27
C ILE A 32 16.14 4.17 -1.52
N LEU A 33 16.21 5.50 -1.60
CA LEU A 33 15.87 6.26 -2.80
C LEU A 33 16.83 5.91 -3.95
N GLN A 34 18.14 5.79 -3.69
CA GLN A 34 19.11 5.33 -4.69
C GLN A 34 18.80 3.92 -5.19
N SER A 35 18.33 3.03 -4.29
CA SER A 35 17.89 1.69 -4.67
C SER A 35 16.65 1.73 -5.56
N VAL A 36 15.70 2.64 -5.28
CA VAL A 36 14.49 2.87 -6.09
C VAL A 36 14.84 3.42 -7.47
N ASP A 37 15.75 4.39 -7.56
CA ASP A 37 16.21 4.93 -8.85
C ASP A 37 16.84 3.84 -9.72
N GLY A 38 17.58 2.91 -9.12
CA GLY A 38 18.16 1.76 -9.83
C GLY A 38 17.13 0.76 -10.35
N LEU A 39 15.91 0.71 -9.79
CA LEU A 39 14.85 -0.16 -10.30
C LEU A 39 14.26 0.32 -11.62
N ILE A 40 14.30 1.61 -11.90
CA ILE A 40 13.78 2.17 -13.15
C ILE A 40 14.55 1.58 -14.34
N ASP A 41 15.87 1.44 -14.20
CA ASP A 41 16.73 0.85 -15.25
C ASP A 41 16.73 -0.69 -15.22
N SER A 42 16.45 -1.30 -14.07
CA SER A 42 16.47 -2.75 -13.87
C SER A 42 15.33 -3.20 -12.95
N PRO A 43 14.09 -3.23 -13.48
CA PRO A 43 12.91 -3.59 -12.69
C PRO A 43 12.97 -5.03 -12.16
N GLY A 44 12.30 -5.25 -11.05
CA GLY A 44 12.01 -6.58 -10.54
C GLY A 44 10.93 -7.32 -11.37
N ARG A 45 10.54 -8.47 -10.88
CA ARG A 45 9.55 -9.34 -11.57
C ARG A 45 8.21 -8.65 -11.84
N PHE A 46 7.79 -7.75 -10.95
CA PHE A 46 6.51 -7.06 -11.01
C PHE A 46 6.65 -5.57 -11.30
N GLY A 47 7.84 -5.16 -11.78
CA GLY A 47 8.17 -3.77 -12.03
C GLY A 47 7.97 -3.36 -13.48
N GLY A 48 7.69 -2.09 -13.67
CA GLY A 48 7.59 -1.47 -14.98
C GLY A 48 6.92 -0.11 -14.97
N ASP A 49 6.96 0.54 -16.13
CA ASP A 49 6.22 1.75 -16.40
C ASP A 49 4.77 1.40 -16.73
N MET A 50 3.83 1.94 -15.95
CA MET A 50 2.39 1.73 -16.09
C MET A 50 1.73 2.83 -16.94
N SER A 51 2.50 3.82 -17.40
CA SER A 51 1.98 4.91 -18.21
C SER A 51 1.60 4.43 -19.62
N PRO A 52 0.55 5.01 -20.24
CA PRO A 52 0.33 4.85 -21.68
C PRO A 52 1.56 5.32 -22.46
N GLY A 53 1.82 4.71 -23.64
CA GLY A 53 3.03 4.97 -24.41
C GLY A 53 3.26 6.38 -24.92
N ASP A 54 2.23 7.26 -24.84
CA ASP A 54 2.24 8.68 -25.18
C ASP A 54 2.05 9.61 -23.98
N ALA A 55 2.11 9.06 -22.76
CA ALA A 55 1.94 9.83 -21.54
C ALA A 55 3.08 10.83 -21.33
N PRO A 56 2.79 12.05 -20.80
CA PRO A 56 3.82 13.07 -20.60
C PRO A 56 4.80 12.76 -19.45
N GLY A 57 4.45 11.85 -18.54
CA GLY A 57 5.27 11.46 -17.40
C GLY A 57 5.23 9.96 -17.16
N MET A 58 6.27 9.43 -16.55
CA MET A 58 6.36 8.01 -16.19
C MET A 58 5.64 7.74 -14.88
N PHE A 59 4.85 6.66 -14.85
CA PHE A 59 4.33 6.05 -13.63
C PHE A 59 4.97 4.68 -13.43
N PHE A 60 6.09 4.64 -12.76
CA PHE A 60 6.79 3.40 -12.44
C PHE A 60 6.28 2.80 -11.14
N GLN A 61 6.05 1.49 -11.15
CA GLN A 61 5.78 0.68 -9.97
C GLN A 61 6.68 -0.55 -9.95
N ASP A 62 7.01 -1.02 -8.74
CA ASP A 62 7.60 -2.35 -8.54
C ASP A 62 7.25 -2.87 -7.14
N ARG A 63 7.17 -4.18 -6.97
CA ARG A 63 6.69 -4.77 -5.71
C ARG A 63 7.31 -6.15 -5.44
N TYR A 64 7.22 -6.57 -4.15
CA TYR A 64 7.75 -7.85 -3.67
C TYR A 64 9.26 -7.97 -3.93
N LEU A 65 9.97 -6.90 -3.60
CA LEU A 65 11.41 -6.76 -3.84
C LEU A 65 12.25 -7.39 -2.73
N HIS A 66 11.80 -7.33 -1.49
CA HIS A 66 12.55 -7.81 -0.32
C HIS A 66 13.05 -9.26 -0.40
N PRO A 67 12.43 -10.22 -1.13
CA PRO A 67 12.98 -11.57 -1.24
C PRO A 67 14.21 -11.66 -2.15
N VAL A 68 14.36 -10.73 -3.10
CA VAL A 68 15.41 -10.74 -4.14
C VAL A 68 16.35 -9.54 -4.07
N ARG A 69 16.00 -8.51 -3.33
CA ARG A 69 16.75 -7.27 -3.13
C ARG A 69 17.14 -7.12 -1.66
N PRO A 70 18.40 -7.45 -1.29
CA PRO A 70 18.86 -7.37 0.09
C PRO A 70 18.81 -5.97 0.70
N ASP A 71 18.89 -4.90 -0.10
CA ASP A 71 18.74 -3.51 0.30
C ASP A 71 17.33 -3.23 0.83
N PHE A 72 16.28 -3.68 0.14
CA PHE A 72 14.88 -3.57 0.60
C PHE A 72 14.65 -4.36 1.87
N ARG A 73 15.20 -5.57 1.95
CA ARG A 73 15.09 -6.40 3.16
C ARG A 73 15.76 -5.74 4.37
N ARG A 74 16.99 -5.28 4.23
CA ARG A 74 17.73 -4.55 5.29
C ARG A 74 17.00 -3.29 5.72
N PHE A 75 16.41 -2.55 4.77
CA PHE A 75 15.64 -1.36 5.10
C PHE A 75 14.43 -1.73 5.97
N ALA A 76 13.62 -2.71 5.59
CA ALA A 76 12.48 -3.17 6.39
C ALA A 76 12.89 -3.56 7.83
N GLU A 77 14.05 -4.22 7.99
CA GLU A 77 14.58 -4.66 9.28
C GLU A 77 15.11 -3.51 10.16
N ASN A 78 15.66 -2.45 9.57
CA ASN A 78 16.41 -1.41 10.31
C ASN A 78 15.72 -0.04 10.37
N SER A 79 14.69 0.22 9.56
CA SER A 79 14.02 1.52 9.50
C SER A 79 13.16 1.87 10.72
N GLY A 80 12.81 0.86 11.55
CA GLY A 80 11.89 1.04 12.68
C GLY A 80 10.41 1.01 12.29
N LEU A 81 10.06 0.88 11.01
CA LEU A 81 8.67 0.87 10.53
C LEU A 81 7.87 -0.31 11.08
N ALA A 82 8.47 -1.50 11.19
CA ALA A 82 7.81 -2.67 11.77
C ALA A 82 7.49 -2.47 13.27
N ALA A 83 8.38 -1.82 14.03
CA ALA A 83 8.12 -1.48 15.43
C ALA A 83 6.98 -0.46 15.56
N MET A 84 6.90 0.50 14.64
CA MET A 84 5.78 1.45 14.56
C MET A 84 4.46 0.74 14.27
N ALA A 85 4.43 -0.18 13.31
CA ALA A 85 3.28 -1.02 13.00
C ALA A 85 2.84 -1.85 14.22
N ALA A 86 3.79 -2.46 14.96
CA ALA A 86 3.51 -3.22 16.18
C ALA A 86 2.78 -2.39 17.25
N ILE A 87 3.23 -1.15 17.45
CA ILE A 87 2.61 -0.24 18.43
C ILE A 87 1.21 0.17 17.97
N ALA A 88 1.04 0.55 16.71
CA ALA A 88 -0.24 1.00 16.16
C ALA A 88 -1.31 -0.10 16.22
N THR A 89 -0.95 -1.31 15.81
CA THR A 89 -1.86 -2.47 15.76
C THR A 89 -1.95 -3.24 17.08
N ASN A 90 -1.15 -2.87 18.09
CA ASN A 90 -1.01 -3.60 19.35
C ASN A 90 -0.63 -5.07 19.16
N SER A 91 0.30 -5.33 18.25
CA SER A 91 0.83 -6.67 17.94
C SER A 91 2.17 -6.90 18.66
N LYS A 92 2.45 -8.15 19.02
CA LYS A 92 3.75 -8.57 19.57
C LYS A 92 4.74 -8.89 18.46
N ASN A 93 4.23 -9.44 17.37
CA ASN A 93 5.00 -9.84 16.20
C ASN A 93 4.50 -9.10 14.98
N ILE A 94 5.42 -8.66 14.12
CA ILE A 94 5.10 -8.05 12.84
C ILE A 94 5.89 -8.77 11.75
N ARG A 95 5.15 -9.23 10.76
CA ARG A 95 5.67 -9.84 9.55
C ARG A 95 5.53 -8.91 8.36
N LEU A 96 6.44 -9.00 7.42
CA LEU A 96 6.35 -8.29 6.16
C LEU A 96 5.53 -9.12 5.17
N TYR A 97 4.45 -8.50 4.65
CA TYR A 97 3.68 -9.09 3.56
C TYR A 97 4.40 -8.84 2.23
N TYR A 98 4.50 -7.59 1.82
CA TYR A 98 5.35 -7.15 0.70
C TYR A 98 5.59 -5.64 0.72
N ASP A 99 6.58 -5.24 -0.04
CA ASP A 99 6.93 -3.85 -0.32
C ASP A 99 6.40 -3.43 -1.71
N HIS A 100 6.08 -2.15 -1.88
CA HIS A 100 5.56 -1.61 -3.13
C HIS A 100 6.11 -0.20 -3.37
N VAL A 101 6.87 -0.06 -4.43
CA VAL A 101 7.49 1.19 -4.90
C VAL A 101 6.55 1.91 -5.85
N PHE A 102 6.49 3.23 -5.73
CA PHE A 102 5.70 4.11 -6.59
C PHE A 102 6.52 5.33 -6.97
N VAL A 103 6.74 5.54 -8.26
CA VAL A 103 7.40 6.73 -8.79
C VAL A 103 6.53 7.36 -9.84
N LYS A 104 6.16 8.62 -9.65
CA LYS A 104 5.40 9.43 -10.61
C LYS A 104 6.22 10.64 -11.03
N ASP A 105 6.60 10.72 -12.29
CA ASP A 105 7.23 11.89 -12.86
C ASP A 105 6.23 13.05 -13.04
N PRO A 106 6.70 14.30 -13.17
CA PRO A 106 5.85 15.43 -13.49
C PRO A 106 5.00 15.20 -14.74
N GLY A 107 3.72 15.53 -14.66
CA GLY A 107 2.77 15.37 -15.78
C GLY A 107 2.09 14.00 -15.82
N THR A 108 2.47 13.05 -14.96
CA THR A 108 1.79 11.74 -14.83
C THR A 108 0.32 11.93 -14.47
N GLN A 109 -0.58 11.45 -15.33
CA GLN A 109 -2.03 11.54 -15.13
C GLN A 109 -2.64 10.29 -14.52
N GLU A 110 -1.90 9.18 -14.49
CA GLU A 110 -2.33 7.93 -13.85
C GLU A 110 -2.54 8.14 -12.37
N GLN A 111 -3.62 7.56 -11.86
CA GLN A 111 -4.02 7.69 -10.48
C GLN A 111 -4.45 6.34 -9.91
N PHE A 112 -4.35 6.21 -8.60
CA PHE A 112 -5.05 5.17 -7.86
C PHE A 112 -6.41 5.76 -7.44
N VAL A 113 -7.49 5.17 -7.94
CA VAL A 113 -8.85 5.53 -7.53
C VAL A 113 -9.09 5.17 -6.06
N TRP A 114 -10.20 5.62 -5.48
CA TRP A 114 -10.61 5.26 -4.14
C TRP A 114 -10.69 3.74 -3.98
N HIS A 115 -9.97 3.21 -3.00
CA HIS A 115 -9.95 1.78 -2.71
C HIS A 115 -9.56 1.50 -1.25
N GLN A 116 -9.84 0.28 -0.81
CA GLN A 116 -9.25 -0.34 0.36
C GLN A 116 -8.21 -1.36 -0.12
N ASP A 117 -7.16 -1.60 0.66
CA ASP A 117 -6.20 -2.66 0.35
C ASP A 117 -6.80 -4.07 0.55
N ARG A 118 -7.73 -4.22 1.50
CA ARG A 118 -8.32 -5.50 1.92
C ARG A 118 -8.84 -6.40 0.79
N PRO A 119 -9.61 -5.94 -0.21
CA PRO A 119 -10.12 -6.81 -1.26
C PRO A 119 -9.04 -7.30 -2.23
N TYR A 120 -7.89 -6.63 -2.30
CA TYR A 120 -6.78 -7.00 -3.19
C TYR A 120 -5.79 -7.99 -2.56
N TRP A 121 -5.84 -8.22 -1.24
CA TRP A 121 -4.84 -9.03 -0.55
C TRP A 121 -5.36 -10.41 -0.17
N ALA A 122 -4.46 -11.42 -0.26
CA ALA A 122 -4.74 -12.80 0.13
C ALA A 122 -4.57 -13.02 1.65
N VAL A 123 -4.83 -12.00 2.46
CA VAL A 123 -4.77 -12.04 3.92
C VAL A 123 -5.97 -11.34 4.53
N ASP A 124 -6.33 -11.68 5.76
CA ASP A 124 -7.34 -10.98 6.55
C ASP A 124 -6.93 -10.91 8.02
N GLY A 125 -7.60 -10.05 8.79
CA GLY A 125 -7.31 -9.79 10.19
C GLY A 125 -7.67 -8.36 10.58
N THR A 126 -7.36 -7.97 11.81
CA THR A 126 -7.58 -6.60 12.31
C THR A 126 -6.27 -5.86 12.60
N GLN A 127 -5.16 -6.60 12.69
CA GLN A 127 -3.83 -6.06 12.99
C GLN A 127 -2.97 -5.95 11.72
N ILE A 128 -3.57 -5.42 10.65
CA ILE A 128 -2.90 -5.27 9.34
C ILE A 128 -2.86 -3.79 8.98
N CYS A 129 -1.67 -3.31 8.62
CA CYS A 129 -1.48 -1.90 8.26
C CYS A 129 -0.39 -1.71 7.19
N SER A 130 -0.38 -0.53 6.59
CA SER A 130 0.64 -0.09 5.66
C SER A 130 1.40 1.10 6.24
N THR A 131 2.72 1.15 6.01
CA THR A 131 3.54 2.35 6.18
C THR A 131 3.96 2.85 4.82
N TRP A 132 3.41 3.97 4.40
CA TRP A 132 3.79 4.65 3.17
C TRP A 132 4.85 5.71 3.51
N LEU A 133 6.10 5.46 3.14
CA LEU A 133 7.24 6.33 3.34
C LEU A 133 7.41 7.26 2.16
N ALA A 134 7.41 8.57 2.40
CA ALA A 134 7.80 9.57 1.43
C ALA A 134 9.32 9.55 1.22
N LEU A 135 9.76 9.38 -0.02
CA LEU A 135 11.17 9.49 -0.42
C LEU A 135 11.48 10.87 -1.04
N THR A 136 10.45 11.54 -1.53
CA THR A 136 10.47 12.93 -2.01
C THR A 136 9.29 13.68 -1.40
N ASP A 137 9.25 14.99 -1.57
CA ASP A 137 8.10 15.80 -1.18
C ASP A 137 6.84 15.32 -1.92
N ALA A 138 5.72 15.29 -1.21
CA ALA A 138 4.41 15.10 -1.83
C ALA A 138 3.36 15.99 -1.17
N ASN A 139 2.50 16.58 -1.98
CA ASN A 139 1.38 17.43 -1.57
C ASN A 139 0.19 17.23 -2.54
N SER A 140 -0.86 17.99 -2.38
CA SER A 140 -2.06 17.89 -3.22
C SER A 140 -1.83 18.03 -4.73
N GLN A 141 -0.75 18.71 -5.15
CA GLN A 141 -0.39 18.86 -6.57
C GLN A 141 0.57 17.75 -7.05
N SER A 142 1.28 17.09 -6.14
CA SER A 142 2.27 16.06 -6.47
C SER A 142 1.86 14.67 -5.98
N SER A 143 0.59 14.33 -6.13
CA SER A 143 0.10 12.96 -5.86
C SER A 143 0.29 12.49 -4.41
N ALA A 144 0.07 13.36 -3.41
CA ALA A 144 -0.09 12.94 -2.03
C ALA A 144 -1.28 11.98 -1.88
N LEU A 145 -1.22 11.11 -0.89
CA LEU A 145 -2.35 10.24 -0.57
C LEU A 145 -3.49 11.03 0.07
N GLU A 146 -4.70 10.67 -0.30
CA GLU A 146 -5.94 11.12 0.33
C GLU A 146 -6.61 9.95 1.03
N PHE A 147 -7.25 10.20 2.18
CA PHE A 147 -7.89 9.19 3.01
C PHE A 147 -9.28 9.63 3.44
N VAL A 148 -10.19 8.68 3.59
CA VAL A 148 -11.48 8.91 4.27
C VAL A 148 -11.32 8.47 5.72
N ARG A 149 -11.28 9.44 6.64
CA ARG A 149 -11.11 9.16 8.08
C ARG A 149 -12.22 8.25 8.62
N GLY A 150 -11.81 7.29 9.46
CA GLY A 150 -12.73 6.37 10.11
C GLY A 150 -13.33 5.29 9.21
N SER A 151 -13.03 5.31 7.90
CA SER A 151 -13.59 4.34 6.95
C SER A 151 -13.20 2.89 7.23
N HIS A 152 -12.07 2.64 7.92
CA HIS A 152 -11.64 1.31 8.36
C HIS A 152 -12.60 0.69 9.39
N LEU A 153 -13.43 1.51 10.06
CA LEU A 153 -14.44 1.06 11.04
C LEU A 153 -15.79 0.74 10.38
N TRP A 154 -15.95 1.02 9.09
CA TRP A 154 -17.16 0.67 8.39
C TRP A 154 -17.20 -0.84 8.15
N ASP A 155 -18.34 -1.46 8.41
CA ASP A 155 -18.58 -2.88 8.10
C ASP A 155 -18.93 -3.04 6.62
N ARG A 156 -18.01 -2.56 5.76
CA ARG A 156 -18.17 -2.53 4.30
C ARG A 156 -16.83 -2.80 3.62
N THR A 157 -16.88 -3.57 2.56
CA THR A 157 -15.75 -3.76 1.64
C THR A 157 -16.19 -3.33 0.25
N PHE A 158 -15.48 -2.37 -0.32
CA PHE A 158 -15.83 -1.81 -1.61
C PHE A 158 -15.23 -2.63 -2.76
N ARG A 159 -15.94 -2.57 -3.89
CA ARG A 159 -15.53 -3.21 -5.14
C ARG A 159 -14.11 -2.79 -5.53
N PRO A 160 -13.21 -3.75 -5.82
CA PRO A 160 -11.92 -3.43 -6.44
C PRO A 160 -12.13 -2.80 -7.82
N GLU A 161 -11.44 -1.70 -8.09
CA GLU A 161 -11.54 -1.00 -9.37
C GLU A 161 -10.20 -1.03 -10.11
N TYR A 162 -10.30 -1.19 -11.42
CA TYR A 162 -9.19 -1.19 -12.37
C TYR A 162 -9.55 -0.29 -13.54
N PRO A 163 -9.36 1.04 -13.44
CA PRO A 163 -9.85 2.02 -14.42
C PRO A 163 -9.40 1.73 -15.87
N ALA A 164 -8.18 1.21 -16.04
CA ALA A 164 -7.66 0.83 -17.36
C ALA A 164 -8.46 -0.31 -18.04
N LEU A 165 -9.32 -1.00 -17.30
CA LEU A 165 -10.11 -2.14 -17.77
C LEU A 165 -11.62 -1.84 -17.78
N GLU A 166 -12.00 -0.61 -17.46
CA GLU A 166 -13.40 -0.19 -17.41
C GLU A 166 -14.07 -0.38 -18.76
N GLY A 167 -15.27 -0.97 -18.76
CA GLY A 167 -16.04 -1.24 -19.98
C GLY A 167 -15.56 -2.43 -20.81
N LEU A 168 -14.48 -3.11 -20.43
CA LEU A 168 -14.05 -4.32 -21.12
C LEU A 168 -14.97 -5.52 -20.78
N PRO A 169 -15.23 -6.41 -21.74
CA PRO A 169 -15.92 -7.66 -21.47
C PRO A 169 -15.18 -8.53 -20.42
N PRO A 170 -15.88 -9.31 -19.57
CA PRO A 170 -15.26 -10.12 -18.51
C PRO A 170 -14.06 -10.97 -18.97
N LYS A 171 -14.14 -11.58 -20.17
CA LYS A 171 -13.04 -12.36 -20.74
C LYS A 171 -11.79 -11.55 -21.06
N GLU A 172 -11.93 -10.29 -21.40
CA GLU A 172 -10.81 -9.39 -21.66
C GLU A 172 -10.20 -8.89 -20.34
N VAL A 173 -11.02 -8.62 -19.33
CA VAL A 173 -10.57 -8.34 -17.97
C VAL A 173 -9.75 -9.51 -17.42
N GLU A 174 -10.26 -10.75 -17.52
CA GLU A 174 -9.52 -11.94 -17.07
C GLU A 174 -8.23 -12.19 -17.85
N ARG A 175 -8.19 -11.81 -19.14
CA ARG A 175 -6.97 -11.92 -19.95
C ARG A 175 -5.92 -10.89 -19.55
N ALA A 176 -6.35 -9.70 -19.15
CA ALA A 176 -5.47 -8.60 -18.75
C ALA A 176 -4.94 -8.78 -17.31
N LEU A 177 -5.75 -9.36 -16.43
CA LEU A 177 -5.39 -9.59 -15.02
C LEU A 177 -5.16 -11.10 -14.78
N TRP A 178 -6.17 -11.83 -14.33
CA TRP A 178 -6.11 -13.27 -14.06
C TRP A 178 -7.51 -13.89 -14.07
N LYS A 179 -7.55 -15.21 -14.16
CA LYS A 179 -8.82 -15.96 -14.23
C LYS A 179 -9.66 -15.78 -12.96
N GLY A 180 -10.95 -15.56 -13.14
CA GLY A 180 -11.93 -15.41 -12.05
C GLY A 180 -12.04 -14.01 -11.47
N VAL A 181 -11.14 -13.09 -11.83
CA VAL A 181 -11.15 -11.72 -11.29
C VAL A 181 -12.41 -10.95 -11.67
N ALA A 182 -12.97 -11.17 -12.85
CA ALA A 182 -14.17 -10.47 -13.29
C ALA A 182 -15.38 -10.84 -12.40
N GLU A 183 -15.59 -12.14 -12.11
CA GLU A 183 -16.64 -12.61 -11.21
C GLU A 183 -16.42 -12.11 -9.79
N TYR A 184 -15.18 -12.09 -9.32
CA TYR A 184 -14.82 -11.55 -8.01
C TYR A 184 -15.18 -10.06 -7.91
N ILE A 185 -14.80 -9.24 -8.89
CA ILE A 185 -15.15 -7.81 -8.94
C ILE A 185 -16.68 -7.63 -8.89
N GLU A 186 -17.42 -8.39 -9.70
CA GLU A 186 -18.89 -8.32 -9.76
C GLU A 186 -19.58 -8.82 -8.49
N SER A 187 -18.89 -9.55 -7.61
CA SER A 187 -19.46 -10.03 -6.34
C SER A 187 -19.63 -8.94 -5.28
N PHE A 188 -19.03 -7.75 -5.47
CA PHE A 188 -19.15 -6.64 -4.53
C PHE A 188 -20.34 -5.75 -4.89
N GLU A 189 -21.20 -5.49 -3.91
CA GLU A 189 -22.35 -4.59 -4.06
C GLU A 189 -21.95 -3.11 -3.88
N ASP A 190 -20.99 -2.83 -3.00
CA ASP A 190 -20.54 -1.49 -2.66
C ASP A 190 -19.51 -0.97 -3.67
N ILE A 191 -19.83 0.17 -4.32
CA ILE A 191 -18.93 0.92 -5.21
C ILE A 191 -18.47 2.17 -4.45
N CYS A 192 -17.18 2.52 -4.59
CA CYS A 192 -16.66 3.75 -4.00
C CYS A 192 -17.34 4.97 -4.64
N PRO A 193 -18.00 5.85 -3.85
CA PRO A 193 -18.42 7.14 -4.37
C PRO A 193 -17.22 8.08 -4.55
N ALA A 194 -17.43 9.21 -5.22
CA ALA A 194 -16.48 10.31 -5.22
C ALA A 194 -16.55 11.03 -3.86
N PHE A 195 -15.83 10.50 -2.88
CA PHE A 195 -15.91 10.96 -1.48
C PHE A 195 -15.61 12.46 -1.33
N GLU A 196 -14.71 12.99 -2.14
CA GLU A 196 -14.31 14.39 -2.17
C GLU A 196 -15.43 15.33 -2.64
N GLU A 197 -16.41 14.82 -3.37
CA GLU A 197 -17.59 15.60 -3.83
C GLU A 197 -18.65 15.74 -2.73
N HIS A 198 -18.50 14.99 -1.63
CA HIS A 198 -19.45 14.93 -0.53
C HIS A 198 -18.81 15.26 0.84
N PRO A 199 -18.19 16.46 0.99
CA PRO A 199 -17.47 16.82 2.21
C PRO A 199 -18.39 16.94 3.46
N ASP A 200 -19.69 17.09 3.26
CA ASP A 200 -20.68 17.10 4.36
C ASP A 200 -20.94 15.69 4.93
N LEU A 201 -20.59 14.65 4.18
CA LEU A 201 -20.82 13.25 4.55
C LEU A 201 -19.52 12.52 4.92
N TYR A 202 -18.40 12.92 4.35
CA TYR A 202 -17.13 12.23 4.47
C TYR A 202 -15.99 13.18 4.83
N ASP A 203 -15.21 12.81 5.83
CA ASP A 203 -14.00 13.55 6.22
C ASP A 203 -12.81 13.06 5.40
N VAL A 204 -12.59 13.69 4.24
CA VAL A 204 -11.46 13.42 3.36
C VAL A 204 -10.27 14.27 3.78
N VAL A 205 -9.14 13.62 4.05
CA VAL A 205 -7.91 14.29 4.47
C VAL A 205 -6.73 13.89 3.59
N SER A 206 -5.81 14.83 3.46
CA SER A 206 -4.49 14.62 2.85
C SER A 206 -3.42 15.28 3.70
N PHE A 207 -2.18 14.86 3.54
CA PHE A 207 -1.05 15.36 4.28
C PHE A 207 0.06 15.79 3.32
N ASP A 208 0.56 16.99 3.50
CA ASP A 208 1.83 17.39 2.89
C ASP A 208 2.95 16.65 3.63
N VAL A 209 3.79 15.94 2.90
CA VAL A 209 4.85 15.11 3.47
C VAL A 209 6.21 15.46 2.88
N LEU A 210 7.24 15.33 3.69
CA LEU A 210 8.64 15.50 3.34
C LEU A 210 9.38 14.14 3.36
N PRO A 211 10.56 14.02 2.75
CA PRO A 211 11.37 12.82 2.80
C PRO A 211 11.60 12.33 4.24
N GLY A 212 11.28 11.07 4.50
CA GLY A 212 11.34 10.48 5.84
C GLY A 212 10.05 10.54 6.65
N ASP A 213 9.04 11.26 6.17
CA ASP A 213 7.70 11.22 6.76
C ASP A 213 6.99 9.92 6.37
N VAL A 214 6.15 9.44 7.27
CA VAL A 214 5.37 8.21 7.07
C VAL A 214 3.89 8.48 7.24
N LEU A 215 3.10 7.99 6.30
CA LEU A 215 1.67 7.80 6.47
C LEU A 215 1.44 6.34 6.90
N LEU A 216 1.00 6.15 8.13
CA LEU A 216 0.65 4.83 8.67
C LEU A 216 -0.87 4.69 8.64
N PHE A 217 -1.39 3.66 7.96
CA PHE A 217 -2.82 3.46 7.81
C PHE A 217 -3.25 1.99 7.88
N ASP A 218 -4.47 1.77 8.35
CA ASP A 218 -5.12 0.46 8.39
C ASP A 218 -5.46 0.01 6.95
N PHE A 219 -5.27 -1.27 6.63
CA PHE A 219 -5.48 -1.78 5.26
C PHE A 219 -6.95 -1.71 4.79
N ARG A 220 -7.89 -1.42 5.72
CA ARG A 220 -9.31 -1.19 5.44
C ARG A 220 -9.63 0.29 5.22
N THR A 221 -8.68 1.21 5.46
CA THR A 221 -8.91 2.64 5.25
C THR A 221 -9.01 2.93 3.77
N LEU A 222 -10.10 3.58 3.36
CA LEU A 222 -10.27 4.08 2.00
C LEU A 222 -9.24 5.16 1.70
N HIS A 223 -8.53 4.98 0.58
CA HIS A 223 -7.51 5.92 0.16
C HIS A 223 -7.36 5.95 -1.36
N ARG A 224 -6.77 7.03 -1.86
CA ARG A 224 -6.42 7.21 -3.28
C ARG A 224 -5.14 8.03 -3.44
N SER A 225 -4.63 8.09 -4.67
CA SER A 225 -3.63 9.10 -5.06
C SER A 225 -3.93 9.66 -6.42
N GLY A 226 -3.95 10.98 -6.54
CA GLY A 226 -4.18 11.70 -7.78
C GLY A 226 -2.99 11.68 -8.75
N PRO A 227 -3.07 12.49 -9.83
CA PRO A 227 -1.97 12.72 -10.76
C PRO A 227 -0.79 13.44 -10.09
N ASN A 228 0.34 13.51 -10.79
CA ASN A 228 1.45 14.39 -10.41
C ASN A 228 1.47 15.61 -11.33
N ASP A 229 0.71 16.63 -10.97
CA ASP A 229 0.69 17.94 -11.65
C ASP A 229 1.79 18.89 -11.15
N GLY A 230 2.62 18.42 -10.22
CA GLY A 230 3.79 19.14 -9.71
C GLY A 230 4.95 19.19 -10.71
N ILE A 231 6.00 19.89 -10.32
CA ILE A 231 7.20 20.07 -11.15
C ILE A 231 8.33 19.10 -10.84
N ASN A 232 8.17 18.32 -9.77
CA ASN A 232 9.17 17.36 -9.28
C ASN A 232 8.63 15.94 -9.32
N ARG A 233 9.54 14.97 -9.46
CA ARG A 233 9.25 13.55 -9.29
C ARG A 233 8.74 13.29 -7.87
N ARG A 234 7.68 12.48 -7.73
CA ARG A 234 7.21 11.94 -6.46
C ARG A 234 7.60 10.46 -6.38
N ALA A 235 8.41 10.12 -5.39
CA ALA A 235 8.82 8.74 -5.08
C ALA A 235 8.41 8.35 -3.67
N ALA A 236 7.90 7.13 -3.51
CA ALA A 236 7.50 6.59 -2.23
C ALA A 236 7.57 5.06 -2.22
N ILE A 237 7.66 4.49 -1.03
CA ILE A 237 7.55 3.04 -0.81
C ILE A 237 6.50 2.77 0.27
N SER A 238 5.62 1.80 0.02
CA SER A 238 4.71 1.25 1.02
C SER A 238 5.20 -0.12 1.47
N TRP A 239 5.40 -0.31 2.78
CA TRP A 239 5.57 -1.63 3.40
C TRP A 239 4.26 -2.06 4.04
N ARG A 240 3.88 -3.31 3.83
CA ARG A 240 2.64 -3.90 4.30
C ARG A 240 2.93 -4.88 5.42
N TRP A 241 2.30 -4.65 6.57
CA TRP A 241 2.63 -5.31 7.83
C TRP A 241 1.47 -6.16 8.32
N LEU A 242 1.79 -7.38 8.74
CA LEU A 242 0.88 -8.36 9.28
C LEU A 242 1.17 -8.58 10.76
N GLY A 243 0.17 -8.35 11.61
CA GLY A 243 0.25 -8.57 13.06
C GLY A 243 -0.14 -9.99 13.48
N ASP A 244 -0.36 -10.16 14.78
CA ASP A 244 -0.55 -11.47 15.41
C ASP A 244 -1.84 -12.19 15.00
N ASP A 245 -2.89 -11.45 14.57
CA ASP A 245 -4.19 -12.02 14.17
C ASP A 245 -4.34 -12.20 12.65
N ALA A 246 -3.30 -11.86 11.89
CA ALA A 246 -3.35 -12.00 10.44
C ALA A 246 -3.43 -13.48 10.04
N VAL A 247 -4.37 -13.79 9.16
CA VAL A 247 -4.59 -15.15 8.62
C VAL A 247 -4.41 -15.18 7.11
N TRP A 248 -4.04 -16.34 6.59
CA TRP A 248 -4.05 -16.61 5.16
C TRP A 248 -5.50 -16.70 4.69
N ALA A 249 -5.89 -15.86 3.75
CA ALA A 249 -7.25 -15.73 3.24
C ALA A 249 -7.20 -15.54 1.71
N PRO A 250 -6.83 -16.58 0.95
CA PRO A 250 -6.75 -16.50 -0.49
C PRO A 250 -8.12 -16.18 -1.08
N LYS A 251 -8.13 -15.26 -2.04
CA LYS A 251 -9.34 -14.81 -2.73
C LYS A 251 -9.12 -14.96 -4.23
N VAL A 252 -10.13 -15.40 -4.96
CA VAL A 252 -10.04 -15.57 -6.43
C VAL A 252 -9.57 -14.32 -7.15
N GLY A 253 -9.90 -13.14 -6.61
CA GLY A 253 -9.52 -11.86 -7.17
C GLY A 253 -8.36 -11.16 -6.47
N ALA A 254 -7.69 -11.81 -5.51
CA ALA A 254 -6.52 -11.23 -4.85
C ALA A 254 -5.37 -11.06 -5.84
N ASP A 255 -4.59 -10.00 -5.65
CA ASP A 255 -3.37 -9.77 -6.42
C ASP A 255 -2.43 -10.99 -6.30
N PRO A 256 -2.01 -11.59 -7.41
CA PRO A 256 -1.27 -12.85 -7.42
C PRO A 256 0.24 -12.68 -7.10
N ILE A 257 0.60 -11.72 -6.24
CA ILE A 257 2.00 -11.53 -5.80
C ILE A 257 2.48 -12.73 -5.00
N ILE A 258 1.66 -13.18 -4.03
CA ILE A 258 1.88 -14.39 -3.24
C ILE A 258 0.65 -15.27 -3.46
N ARG A 259 0.89 -16.51 -3.85
CA ARG A 259 -0.14 -17.49 -4.22
C ARG A 259 -0.13 -18.67 -3.26
N ASP A 260 -1.16 -19.52 -3.35
CA ASP A 260 -1.26 -20.73 -2.55
C ASP A 260 -0.04 -21.67 -2.72
N GLU A 261 0.54 -21.75 -3.91
CA GLU A 261 1.72 -22.56 -4.16
C GLU A 261 3.03 -21.99 -3.56
N ASP A 262 3.05 -20.71 -3.17
CA ASP A 262 4.23 -20.08 -2.59
C ASP A 262 4.35 -20.35 -1.08
N THR A 263 3.26 -20.72 -0.42
CA THR A 263 3.19 -20.98 1.02
C THR A 263 2.66 -22.38 1.33
N THR A 264 2.86 -22.84 2.56
CA THR A 264 2.27 -24.08 3.08
C THR A 264 1.06 -23.83 3.97
N LEU A 265 0.61 -22.58 4.08
CA LEU A 265 -0.56 -22.21 4.87
C LEU A 265 -1.84 -22.61 4.16
N GLU A 266 -2.80 -23.12 4.93
CA GLU A 266 -4.17 -23.33 4.48
C GLU A 266 -5.04 -22.10 4.81
N GLU A 267 -6.18 -21.95 4.12
CA GLU A 267 -7.11 -20.85 4.40
C GLU A 267 -7.54 -20.85 5.88
N GLY A 268 -7.39 -19.70 6.54
CA GLY A 268 -7.67 -19.50 7.95
C GLY A 268 -6.47 -19.73 8.88
N ASP A 269 -5.36 -20.25 8.38
CA ASP A 269 -4.14 -20.39 9.18
C ASP A 269 -3.55 -19.03 9.53
N LEU A 270 -3.04 -18.90 10.77
CA LEU A 270 -2.25 -17.72 11.16
C LEU A 270 -1.00 -17.63 10.29
N ILE A 271 -0.62 -16.41 9.92
CA ILE A 271 0.57 -16.16 9.11
C ILE A 271 1.84 -16.49 9.92
N THR A 272 2.42 -17.66 9.65
CA THR A 272 3.61 -18.18 10.35
C THR A 272 4.73 -18.64 9.44
N ASP A 273 4.56 -18.64 8.12
CA ASP A 273 5.58 -19.06 7.16
C ASP A 273 6.65 -17.96 6.97
N ASP A 274 7.76 -18.05 7.71
CA ASP A 274 8.87 -17.08 7.68
C ASP A 274 9.57 -16.96 6.31
N ARG A 275 9.42 -17.96 5.43
CA ARG A 275 10.04 -17.94 4.10
C ARG A 275 9.34 -16.94 3.19
N VAL A 276 8.02 -16.82 3.35
CA VAL A 276 7.15 -15.96 2.51
C VAL A 276 6.83 -14.67 3.23
N PHE A 277 6.54 -14.76 4.54
CA PHE A 277 6.15 -13.64 5.40
C PHE A 277 7.17 -13.46 6.53
N PRO A 278 8.36 -12.92 6.23
CA PRO A 278 9.43 -12.88 7.21
C PRO A 278 9.07 -12.08 8.45
N LEU A 279 9.40 -12.64 9.62
CA LEU A 279 9.29 -11.92 10.89
C LEU A 279 10.32 -10.79 10.93
N ILE A 280 9.86 -9.54 11.02
CA ILE A 280 10.70 -8.34 11.04
C ILE A 280 10.82 -7.78 12.46
N TYR A 281 9.73 -7.83 13.21
CA TYR A 281 9.70 -7.41 14.61
C TYR A 281 9.02 -8.49 15.45
N GLY A 282 9.63 -8.89 16.56
CA GLY A 282 9.09 -9.89 17.46
C GLY A 282 9.71 -9.78 18.85
N ARG A 283 8.98 -10.26 19.86
CA ARG A 283 9.43 -10.36 21.27
C ARG A 283 9.53 -11.81 21.69
#